data_59a9b3b658543c4228480ea87229310b
#
_entry.id   59a9b3b658543c4228480ea87229310b
#
_cell.length_a   1.000
_cell.length_b   1.000
_cell.length_c   1.000
_cell.angle_alpha   90.00
_cell.angle_beta   90.00
_cell.angle_gamma   90.00
#
_symmetry.space_group_name_H-M   'P 1'
#
loop_
_entity.id
_entity.type
_entity.pdbx_description
1 polymer ?
#
loop_
_entity_poly.entity_id
_entity_poly.type
_entity_poly.pdbx_seq_one_letter_code
_entity_poly.pdbx_strand_id
1 'polypeptide(L)'
;FILIVFLPNGTYLLWKLENTYSKPKIFPDKIDGMLILGSGTDPLLTDQHGQVTLTESIERITESIELIKKFPDAKVVYSGGMPTAKSQEKLSGVDVAKMFFTRMKIDVNKIIFEDQSKDTYENFIFSKKFINNTDGEKWLLVTSASHMKRAMSVAEKLGLNFIPYPVD
;
A
#
# COMPACT_ATOMS: atom_id res chain seq x y z
N PHE A 1 -37.42 -0.43 -11.28
CA PHE A 1 -36.54 0.30 -10.30
C PHE A 1 -36.30 -0.54 -9.04
N ILE A 2 -37.29 -1.24 -8.51
CA ILE A 2 -37.20 -2.03 -7.26
C ILE A 2 -36.26 -3.25 -7.43
N LEU A 3 -36.17 -3.86 -8.59
CA LEU A 3 -35.34 -5.05 -8.82
C LEU A 3 -33.84 -4.76 -8.73
N ILE A 4 -33.39 -3.54 -9.02
CA ILE A 4 -31.96 -3.16 -8.97
C ILE A 4 -31.47 -3.04 -7.53
N VAL A 5 -32.34 -2.67 -6.60
CA VAL A 5 -32.00 -2.48 -5.18
C VAL A 5 -31.75 -3.80 -4.45
N PHE A 6 -32.39 -4.89 -4.91
CA PHE A 6 -32.27 -6.22 -4.30
C PHE A 6 -31.26 -7.16 -4.95
N LEU A 7 -30.67 -6.77 -6.09
CA LEU A 7 -29.61 -7.54 -6.70
C LEU A 7 -28.27 -7.23 -5.99
N PRO A 8 -27.42 -8.22 -5.73
CA PRO A 8 -26.11 -8.03 -5.09
C PRO A 8 -25.08 -7.39 -6.06
N ASN A 9 -25.54 -6.36 -6.80
CA ASN A 9 -24.73 -5.70 -7.84
C ASN A 9 -23.46 -5.09 -7.26
N GLY A 10 -23.53 -4.53 -6.04
CA GLY A 10 -22.37 -3.95 -5.36
C GLY A 10 -21.30 -5.01 -5.06
N THR A 11 -21.70 -6.14 -4.49
CA THR A 11 -20.80 -7.27 -4.18
C THR A 11 -20.21 -7.87 -5.45
N TYR A 12 -21.02 -8.04 -6.51
CA TYR A 12 -20.52 -8.55 -7.79
C TYR A 12 -19.51 -7.60 -8.45
N LEU A 13 -19.78 -6.30 -8.43
CA LEU A 13 -18.87 -5.30 -8.98
C LEU A 13 -17.56 -5.22 -8.17
N LEU A 14 -17.64 -5.30 -6.86
CA LEU A 14 -16.48 -5.36 -5.98
C LEU A 14 -15.66 -6.62 -6.28
N TRP A 15 -16.29 -7.79 -6.28
CA TRP A 15 -15.64 -9.05 -6.63
C TRP A 15 -14.94 -8.99 -7.99
N LYS A 16 -15.58 -8.41 -9.01
CA LYS A 16 -14.99 -8.24 -10.34
C LYS A 16 -13.77 -7.31 -10.30
N LEU A 17 -13.83 -6.25 -9.49
CA LEU A 17 -12.75 -5.29 -9.32
C LEU A 17 -11.55 -5.96 -8.64
N GLU A 18 -11.78 -6.70 -7.57
CA GLU A 18 -10.75 -7.42 -6.79
C GLU A 18 -10.08 -8.53 -7.61
N ASN A 19 -10.81 -9.16 -8.51
CA ASN A 19 -10.28 -10.20 -9.39
C ASN A 19 -9.69 -9.66 -10.72
N THR A 20 -9.50 -8.34 -10.85
CA THR A 20 -8.87 -7.75 -12.05
C THR A 20 -7.38 -8.06 -12.13
N TYR A 21 -6.71 -8.10 -10.98
CA TYR A 21 -5.29 -8.44 -10.85
C TYR A 21 -5.13 -9.60 -9.87
N SER A 22 -4.13 -10.42 -10.09
CA SER A 22 -3.79 -11.53 -9.19
C SER A 22 -2.36 -11.40 -8.69
N LYS A 23 -2.08 -11.96 -7.51
CA LYS A 23 -0.70 -12.12 -7.03
C LYS A 23 0.10 -12.94 -8.04
N PRO A 24 1.37 -12.62 -8.26
CA PRO A 24 2.22 -13.41 -9.15
C PRO A 24 2.33 -14.86 -8.63
N LYS A 25 1.98 -15.84 -9.46
CA LYS A 25 2.10 -17.26 -9.11
C LYS A 25 3.55 -17.69 -8.95
N ILE A 26 4.43 -17.08 -9.75
CA ILE A 26 5.89 -17.30 -9.70
C ILE A 26 6.51 -15.92 -9.55
N PHE A 27 7.25 -15.73 -8.49
CA PHE A 27 8.03 -14.51 -8.32
C PHE A 27 9.27 -14.55 -9.21
N PRO A 28 9.71 -13.39 -9.71
CA PRO A 28 11.07 -13.29 -10.24
C PRO A 28 12.09 -13.67 -9.17
N ASP A 29 13.24 -14.20 -9.59
CA ASP A 29 14.33 -14.56 -8.69
C ASP A 29 14.83 -13.36 -7.87
N LYS A 30 14.72 -12.16 -8.44
CA LYS A 30 15.07 -10.91 -7.80
C LYS A 30 13.95 -9.88 -7.97
N ILE A 31 13.68 -9.16 -6.91
CA ILE A 31 12.85 -7.95 -6.87
C ILE A 31 13.77 -6.78 -6.47
N ASP A 32 13.79 -5.72 -7.27
CA ASP A 32 14.65 -4.55 -7.05
C ASP A 32 14.01 -3.58 -6.06
N GLY A 33 12.68 -3.54 -6.02
CA GLY A 33 11.97 -2.74 -5.02
C GLY A 33 10.51 -3.07 -4.87
N MET A 34 9.89 -2.46 -3.86
CA MET A 34 8.46 -2.52 -3.64
C MET A 34 7.92 -1.16 -3.20
N LEU A 35 6.79 -0.77 -3.77
CA LEU A 35 5.98 0.36 -3.34
C LEU A 35 4.74 -0.17 -2.61
N ILE A 36 4.63 0.17 -1.34
CA ILE A 36 3.50 -0.18 -0.48
C ILE A 36 2.62 1.05 -0.34
N LEU A 37 1.39 1.00 -0.83
CA LEU A 37 0.43 2.08 -0.62
C LEU A 37 -0.22 1.91 0.75
N GLY A 38 0.09 2.84 1.64
CA GLY A 38 -0.35 2.81 3.04
C GLY A 38 -1.87 2.83 3.21
N SER A 39 -2.32 2.09 4.20
CA SER A 39 -3.68 2.05 4.74
C SER A 39 -3.70 1.15 5.98
N GLY A 40 -4.86 0.98 6.60
CA GLY A 40 -5.05 0.01 7.68
C GLY A 40 -4.52 0.47 9.03
N THR A 41 -4.27 1.76 9.22
CA THR A 41 -3.84 2.35 10.49
C THR A 41 -4.85 3.35 11.00
N ASP A 42 -5.00 3.47 12.31
CA ASP A 42 -5.79 4.50 12.98
C ASP A 42 -4.88 5.35 13.89
N PRO A 43 -4.41 6.51 13.39
CA PRO A 43 -3.55 7.40 14.17
C PRO A 43 -4.22 7.97 15.42
N LEU A 44 -5.51 8.32 15.34
CA LEU A 44 -6.25 8.90 16.45
C LEU A 44 -6.37 7.93 17.61
N LEU A 45 -6.86 6.72 17.36
CA LEU A 45 -6.98 5.69 18.39
C LEU A 45 -5.62 5.23 18.89
N THR A 46 -4.61 5.25 18.03
CA THR A 46 -3.22 4.93 18.45
C THR A 46 -2.70 5.95 19.46
N ASP A 47 -2.89 7.25 19.21
CA ASP A 47 -2.49 8.33 20.13
C ASP A 47 -3.27 8.24 21.45
N GLN A 48 -4.60 8.05 21.37
CA GLN A 48 -5.47 7.99 22.54
C GLN A 48 -5.17 6.81 23.47
N HIS A 49 -4.88 5.65 22.91
CA HIS A 49 -4.68 4.42 23.69
C HIS A 49 -3.21 4.07 23.95
N GLY A 50 -2.27 4.81 23.35
CA GLY A 50 -0.85 4.53 23.48
C GLY A 50 -0.42 3.18 22.90
N GLN A 51 -1.24 2.61 22.04
CA GLN A 51 -0.98 1.34 21.36
C GLN A 51 -1.32 1.42 19.87
N VAL A 52 -0.59 0.67 19.04
CA VAL A 52 -0.89 0.61 17.62
C VAL A 52 -2.30 0.07 17.41
N THR A 53 -3.14 0.87 16.79
CA THR A 53 -4.49 0.50 16.38
C THR A 53 -4.54 0.36 14.86
N LEU A 54 -5.08 -0.76 14.43
CA LEU A 54 -5.15 -1.17 13.02
C LEU A 54 -6.61 -1.31 12.61
N THR A 55 -6.86 -1.05 11.33
CA THR A 55 -8.21 -1.06 10.76
C THR A 55 -8.27 -1.98 9.54
N GLU A 56 -9.31 -1.88 8.74
CA GLU A 56 -9.44 -2.59 7.48
C GLU A 56 -8.23 -2.33 6.56
N SER A 57 -7.93 -3.27 5.68
CA SER A 57 -6.77 -3.22 4.76
C SER A 57 -5.39 -3.29 5.44
N ILE A 58 -5.32 -3.83 6.67
CA ILE A 58 -4.05 -4.10 7.36
C ILE A 58 -3.17 -5.07 6.56
N GLU A 59 -3.75 -5.89 5.70
CA GLU A 59 -3.06 -6.85 4.86
C GLU A 59 -1.96 -6.20 4.03
N ARG A 60 -2.08 -4.92 3.70
CA ARG A 60 -1.01 -4.16 3.01
C ARG A 60 0.26 -4.11 3.84
N ILE A 61 0.14 -3.99 5.16
CA ILE A 61 1.30 -3.93 6.07
C ILE A 61 1.78 -5.34 6.41
N THR A 62 0.88 -6.26 6.74
CA THR A 62 1.26 -7.63 7.15
C THR A 62 1.89 -8.42 6.01
N GLU A 63 1.31 -8.37 4.81
CA GLU A 63 1.90 -9.02 3.63
C GLU A 63 3.24 -8.38 3.24
N SER A 64 3.39 -7.06 3.41
CA SER A 64 4.67 -6.41 3.13
C SER A 64 5.80 -6.88 4.05
N ILE A 65 5.49 -7.29 5.31
CA ILE A 65 6.48 -7.88 6.21
C ILE A 65 7.05 -9.17 5.62
N GLU A 66 6.20 -10.02 5.09
CA GLU A 66 6.63 -11.28 4.46
C GLU A 66 7.46 -11.01 3.19
N LEU A 67 7.04 -10.00 2.39
CA LEU A 67 7.81 -9.60 1.21
C LEU A 67 9.19 -9.02 1.56
N ILE A 68 9.27 -8.17 2.60
CA ILE A 68 10.54 -7.59 3.08
C ILE A 68 11.50 -8.70 3.54
N LYS A 69 10.99 -9.70 4.26
CA LYS A 69 11.79 -10.85 4.70
C LYS A 69 12.21 -11.73 3.53
N LYS A 70 11.34 -11.91 2.54
CA LYS A 70 11.60 -12.72 1.35
C LYS A 70 12.61 -12.07 0.41
N PHE A 71 12.60 -10.75 0.30
CA PHE A 71 13.46 -9.96 -0.58
C PHE A 71 14.23 -8.90 0.23
N PRO A 72 15.21 -9.32 1.06
CA PRO A 72 15.88 -8.44 2.02
C PRO A 72 16.73 -7.34 1.37
N ASP A 73 17.10 -7.52 0.10
CA ASP A 73 17.88 -6.55 -0.69
C ASP A 73 17.00 -5.60 -1.51
N ALA A 74 15.69 -5.83 -1.55
CA ALA A 74 14.77 -4.97 -2.28
C ALA A 74 14.63 -3.61 -1.59
N LYS A 75 14.62 -2.54 -2.38
CA LYS A 75 14.31 -1.20 -1.89
C LYS A 75 12.84 -1.11 -1.49
N VAL A 76 12.56 -0.67 -0.28
CA VAL A 76 11.18 -0.58 0.23
C VAL A 76 10.76 0.89 0.34
N VAL A 77 9.66 1.23 -0.32
CA VAL A 77 9.00 2.54 -0.20
C VAL A 77 7.60 2.31 0.35
N TYR A 78 7.30 2.94 1.49
CA TYR A 78 5.97 2.99 2.07
C TYR A 78 5.42 4.40 1.90
N SER A 79 4.31 4.55 1.19
CA SER A 79 3.68 5.84 0.94
C SER A 79 2.32 5.85 1.63
N GLY A 80 2.19 6.63 2.69
CA GLY A 80 1.07 6.48 3.64
C GLY A 80 0.22 7.71 3.89
N GLY A 81 0.46 8.81 3.21
CA GLY A 81 -0.36 10.02 3.26
C GLY A 81 -0.18 10.90 4.51
N MET A 82 -0.48 12.18 4.31
CA MET A 82 -0.48 13.19 5.36
C MET A 82 -1.65 13.00 6.32
N PRO A 83 -1.49 13.39 7.60
CA PRO A 83 -2.62 13.68 8.45
C PRO A 83 -3.54 14.69 7.76
N THR A 84 -4.83 14.47 7.75
CA THR A 84 -5.75 15.47 7.18
C THR A 84 -5.67 16.75 8.00
N ALA A 85 -5.61 17.91 7.34
CA ALA A 85 -5.49 19.22 8.00
C ALA A 85 -6.65 19.55 9.00
N LYS A 86 -7.66 18.68 9.08
CA LYS A 86 -8.78 18.74 10.02
C LYS A 86 -8.60 17.83 11.25
N SER A 87 -7.60 16.95 11.23
CA SER A 87 -7.37 16.05 12.36
C SER A 87 -6.46 16.75 13.38
N GLN A 88 -6.85 16.73 14.65
CA GLN A 88 -5.98 17.05 15.77
C GLN A 88 -4.99 15.89 16.05
N GLU A 89 -4.72 15.08 15.04
CA GLU A 89 -3.88 13.90 15.15
C GLU A 89 -2.42 14.31 15.27
N LYS A 90 -1.78 13.87 16.32
CA LYS A 90 -0.34 14.04 16.54
C LYS A 90 0.48 13.06 15.72
N LEU A 91 -0.13 11.92 15.36
CA LEU A 91 0.48 10.86 14.57
C LEU A 91 -0.09 10.85 13.15
N SER A 92 0.74 10.50 12.20
CA SER A 92 0.33 10.17 10.83
C SER A 92 0.09 8.66 10.68
N GLY A 93 -0.56 8.24 9.59
CA GLY A 93 -0.65 6.82 9.24
C GLY A 93 0.73 6.17 9.07
N VAL A 94 1.71 6.94 8.58
CA VAL A 94 3.11 6.52 8.47
C VAL A 94 3.74 6.28 9.84
N ASP A 95 3.46 7.12 10.84
CA ASP A 95 4.01 6.94 12.19
C ASP A 95 3.48 5.66 12.82
N VAL A 96 2.19 5.37 12.67
CA VAL A 96 1.59 4.13 13.15
C VAL A 96 2.18 2.91 12.43
N ALA A 97 2.39 3.00 11.11
CA ALA A 97 3.04 1.94 10.34
C ALA A 97 4.48 1.70 10.81
N LYS A 98 5.27 2.76 11.04
CA LYS A 98 6.62 2.66 11.63
C LYS A 98 6.60 1.95 12.99
N MET A 99 5.67 2.34 13.87
CA MET A 99 5.50 1.69 15.17
C MET A 99 5.20 0.19 15.00
N PHE A 100 4.33 -0.17 14.05
CA PHE A 100 3.97 -1.56 13.80
C PHE A 100 5.15 -2.36 13.24
N PHE A 101 5.84 -1.87 12.20
CA PHE A 101 7.03 -2.51 11.65
C PHE A 101 8.11 -2.73 12.72
N THR A 102 8.34 -1.73 13.57
CA THR A 102 9.28 -1.85 14.69
C THR A 102 8.88 -2.96 15.66
N ARG A 103 7.60 -3.07 16.03
CA ARG A 103 7.08 -4.16 16.87
C ARG A 103 7.28 -5.54 16.23
N MET A 104 7.15 -5.60 14.90
CA MET A 104 7.39 -6.82 14.11
C MET A 104 8.87 -7.09 13.84
N LYS A 105 9.79 -6.32 14.47
CA LYS A 105 11.25 -6.43 14.35
C LYS A 105 11.76 -6.25 12.91
N ILE A 106 11.06 -5.42 12.14
CA ILE A 106 11.51 -4.96 10.83
C ILE A 106 12.38 -3.72 11.05
N ASP A 107 13.55 -3.66 10.40
CA ASP A 107 14.43 -2.49 10.44
C ASP A 107 13.83 -1.35 9.63
N VAL A 108 13.17 -0.42 10.32
CA VAL A 108 12.49 0.73 9.71
C VAL A 108 13.46 1.71 9.04
N ASN A 109 14.77 1.65 9.35
CA ASN A 109 15.77 2.49 8.68
C ASN A 109 16.03 2.07 7.24
N LYS A 110 15.65 0.84 6.87
CA LYS A 110 15.71 0.32 5.51
C LYS A 110 14.47 0.63 4.69
N ILE A 111 13.45 1.23 5.28
CA ILE A 111 12.19 1.60 4.63
C ILE A 111 12.18 3.10 4.39
N ILE A 112 11.97 3.50 3.15
CA ILE A 112 11.72 4.91 2.81
C ILE A 112 10.24 5.18 3.06
N PHE A 113 9.97 6.10 3.99
CA PHE A 113 8.62 6.52 4.29
C PHE A 113 8.31 7.84 3.59
N GLU A 114 7.25 7.84 2.80
CA GLU A 114 6.68 9.01 2.15
C GLU A 114 5.38 9.36 2.87
N ASP A 115 5.28 10.55 3.41
CA ASP A 115 4.20 11.02 4.30
C ASP A 115 3.52 12.31 3.84
N GLN A 116 3.84 12.80 2.63
CA GLN A 116 3.31 14.07 2.12
C GLN A 116 2.09 13.90 1.20
N SER A 117 1.86 12.70 0.70
CA SER A 117 0.77 12.40 -0.25
C SER A 117 -0.61 12.48 0.40
N LYS A 118 -1.59 13.02 -0.34
CA LYS A 118 -2.99 13.12 0.07
C LYS A 118 -3.91 12.15 -0.66
N ASP A 119 -3.44 11.63 -1.78
CA ASP A 119 -4.20 10.70 -2.61
C ASP A 119 -3.29 9.73 -3.36
N THR A 120 -3.92 8.81 -4.11
CA THR A 120 -3.18 7.78 -4.86
C THR A 120 -2.24 8.37 -5.91
N TYR A 121 -2.59 9.48 -6.55
CA TYR A 121 -1.75 10.11 -7.56
C TYR A 121 -0.49 10.70 -6.91
N GLU A 122 -0.66 11.43 -5.81
CA GLU A 122 0.46 12.02 -5.06
C GLU A 122 1.37 10.94 -4.46
N ASN A 123 0.81 9.79 -4.03
CA ASN A 123 1.62 8.64 -3.59
C ASN A 123 2.66 8.26 -4.65
N PHE A 124 2.25 8.15 -5.92
CA PHE A 124 3.19 7.83 -7.00
C PHE A 124 4.14 8.98 -7.34
N ILE A 125 3.64 10.22 -7.40
CA ILE A 125 4.47 11.39 -7.72
C ILE A 125 5.59 11.56 -6.70
N PHE A 126 5.27 11.47 -5.41
CA PHE A 126 6.26 11.67 -4.35
C PHE A 126 7.16 10.45 -4.15
N SER A 127 6.68 9.26 -4.47
CA SER A 127 7.50 8.05 -4.45
C SER A 127 8.40 7.89 -5.68
N LYS A 128 8.05 8.51 -6.82
CA LYS A 128 8.76 8.34 -8.10
C LYS A 128 10.26 8.60 -8.00
N LYS A 129 10.68 9.59 -7.21
CA LYS A 129 12.10 9.92 -6.99
C LYS A 129 12.91 8.80 -6.33
N PHE A 130 12.24 7.85 -5.68
CA PHE A 130 12.86 6.71 -5.03
C PHE A 130 12.83 5.44 -5.90
N ILE A 131 12.02 5.45 -6.95
CA ILE A 131 11.77 4.33 -7.83
C ILE A 131 12.61 4.53 -9.08
N ASN A 132 13.71 3.80 -9.20
CA ASN A 132 14.44 3.72 -10.45
C ASN A 132 13.71 2.72 -11.34
N ASN A 133 12.82 3.24 -12.17
CA ASN A 133 12.08 2.42 -13.13
C ASN A 133 12.84 2.39 -14.47
N THR A 134 14.13 2.09 -14.40
CA THR A 134 14.95 1.86 -15.58
C THR A 134 14.60 0.52 -16.22
N ASP A 135 14.85 0.38 -17.51
CA ASP A 135 14.60 -0.87 -18.22
C ASP A 135 15.26 -2.06 -17.51
N GLY A 136 14.41 -3.01 -17.10
CA GLY A 136 14.82 -4.24 -16.44
C GLY A 136 14.62 -4.33 -14.93
N GLU A 137 14.39 -3.23 -14.20
CA GLU A 137 14.07 -3.31 -12.76
C GLU A 137 12.66 -3.85 -12.52
N LYS A 138 12.53 -4.71 -11.50
CA LYS A 138 11.29 -5.37 -11.12
C LYS A 138 10.80 -4.82 -9.79
N TRP A 139 9.74 -4.04 -9.86
CA TRP A 139 9.11 -3.42 -8.69
C TRP A 139 7.75 -4.05 -8.41
N LEU A 140 7.49 -4.40 -7.15
CA LEU A 140 6.14 -4.78 -6.70
C LEU A 140 5.33 -3.55 -6.33
N LEU A 141 4.04 -3.58 -6.66
CA LEU A 141 3.06 -2.65 -6.11
C LEU A 141 2.13 -3.39 -5.15
N VAL A 142 2.20 -3.04 -3.88
CA VAL A 142 1.40 -3.67 -2.81
C VAL A 142 0.27 -2.75 -2.40
N THR A 143 -0.96 -3.18 -2.63
CA THR A 143 -2.18 -2.48 -2.21
C THR A 143 -3.36 -3.45 -2.20
N SER A 144 -4.48 -3.06 -1.60
CA SER A 144 -5.73 -3.86 -1.60
C SER A 144 -6.17 -4.22 -3.03
N ALA A 145 -6.75 -5.41 -3.19
CA ALA A 145 -7.24 -5.88 -4.48
C ALA A 145 -8.24 -4.90 -5.11
N SER A 146 -9.15 -4.35 -4.28
CA SER A 146 -10.12 -3.33 -4.71
C SER A 146 -9.47 -2.03 -5.20
N HIS A 147 -8.29 -1.67 -4.69
CA HIS A 147 -7.53 -0.48 -5.09
C HIS A 147 -6.54 -0.72 -6.23
N MET A 148 -6.15 -1.96 -6.49
CA MET A 148 -5.08 -2.31 -7.42
C MET A 148 -5.30 -1.74 -8.82
N LYS A 149 -6.51 -1.86 -9.35
CA LYS A 149 -6.83 -1.33 -10.69
C LYS A 149 -6.58 0.17 -10.81
N ARG A 150 -7.01 0.96 -9.81
CA ARG A 150 -6.77 2.40 -9.79
C ARG A 150 -5.28 2.71 -9.67
N ALA A 151 -4.59 2.02 -8.80
CA ALA A 151 -3.16 2.23 -8.57
C ALA A 151 -2.34 1.91 -9.84
N MET A 152 -2.59 0.78 -10.49
CA MET A 152 -1.94 0.42 -11.75
C MET A 152 -2.20 1.44 -12.86
N SER A 153 -3.45 1.92 -13.00
CA SER A 153 -3.78 2.94 -14.00
C SER A 153 -3.06 4.28 -13.77
N VAL A 154 -2.82 4.65 -12.50
CA VAL A 154 -2.02 5.84 -12.17
C VAL A 154 -0.55 5.61 -12.49
N ALA A 155 -0.01 4.44 -12.12
CA ALA A 155 1.37 4.07 -12.41
C ALA A 155 1.68 4.12 -13.91
N GLU A 156 0.82 3.51 -14.74
CA GLU A 156 0.95 3.50 -16.20
C GLU A 156 0.98 4.91 -16.80
N LYS A 157 0.08 5.81 -16.35
CA LYS A 157 0.05 7.21 -16.79
C LYS A 157 1.32 7.97 -16.45
N LEU A 158 2.02 7.58 -15.40
CA LEU A 158 3.29 8.17 -14.96
C LEU A 158 4.51 7.48 -15.57
N GLY A 159 4.31 6.49 -16.45
CA GLY A 159 5.38 5.71 -17.07
C GLY A 159 6.10 4.78 -16.09
N LEU A 160 5.41 4.34 -15.02
CA LEU A 160 5.94 3.43 -14.02
C LEU A 160 5.41 2.02 -14.27
N ASN A 161 6.29 1.03 -14.29
CA ASN A 161 5.96 -0.37 -14.46
C ASN A 161 6.06 -1.12 -13.13
N PHE A 162 4.99 -1.81 -12.75
CA PHE A 162 4.94 -2.60 -11.53
C PHE A 162 4.40 -3.99 -11.80
N ILE A 163 4.86 -4.93 -11.00
CA ILE A 163 4.23 -6.23 -10.83
C ILE A 163 3.16 -6.07 -9.75
N PRO A 164 1.87 -6.24 -10.07
CA PRO A 164 0.81 -6.06 -9.09
C PRO A 164 0.87 -7.15 -8.02
N TYR A 165 0.74 -6.75 -6.77
CA TYR A 165 0.62 -7.63 -5.61
C TYR A 165 -0.61 -7.23 -4.79
N PRO A 166 -1.82 -7.59 -5.27
CA PRO A 166 -3.06 -7.33 -4.54
C PRO A 166 -3.08 -8.12 -3.23
N VAL A 167 -3.53 -7.47 -2.16
CA VAL A 167 -3.77 -8.07 -0.85
C VAL A 167 -5.24 -7.94 -0.49
N ASP A 168 -5.73 -8.79 0.44
CA ASP A 168 -7.15 -8.92 0.85
C ASP A 168 -8.10 -9.53 -0.20
#